data_f7566965066b4c614843ec177270776c
#
_entry.id   f7566965066b4c614843ec177270776c
#
_cell.length_a   1.000
_cell.length_b   1.000
_cell.length_c   1.000
_cell.angle_alpha   90.00
_cell.angle_beta   90.00
_cell.angle_gamma   90.00
#
_symmetry.space_group_name_H-M   'P 1'
#
loop_
_entity.id
_entity.type
_entity.pdbx_description
1 polymer ?
#
loop_
_entity_poly.entity_id
_entity_poly.type
_entity_poly.pdbx_seq_one_letter_code
_entity_poly.pdbx_strand_id
1 'polypeptide(L)'
;MTWTAAQKTQIPNTASVEVYKLRDGKWAFIGNDIDDGRYQISLYLSDDEGKTWKWKTHLEKVEKGEGSFSYPSMLQASDGMLYITYSYQKNDRLESIKYAVVDPALIPKG
;
A
#
# COMPACT_ATOMS: atom_id res chain seq x y z
N MET A 1 -1.21 21.90 18.41
CA MET A 1 -1.43 21.17 17.14
C MET A 1 -2.93 21.03 16.90
N THR A 2 -3.35 21.36 15.71
CA THR A 2 -4.76 21.25 15.33
C THR A 2 -4.98 19.97 14.55
N TRP A 3 -5.97 19.19 14.96
CA TRP A 3 -6.35 17.96 14.26
C TRP A 3 -7.55 18.22 13.38
N THR A 4 -7.49 17.79 12.12
CA THR A 4 -8.66 17.78 11.26
C THR A 4 -9.53 16.56 11.60
N ALA A 5 -10.81 16.62 11.29
CA ALA A 5 -11.68 15.48 11.47
C ALA A 5 -11.21 14.31 10.60
N ALA A 6 -11.28 13.10 11.16
CA ALA A 6 -10.95 11.91 10.40
C ALA A 6 -11.92 11.74 9.23
N GLN A 7 -11.39 11.39 8.07
CA GLN A 7 -12.17 11.16 6.87
C GLN A 7 -11.96 9.75 6.36
N LYS A 8 -13.04 9.12 5.93
CA LYS A 8 -12.99 7.80 5.35
C LYS A 8 -12.48 7.89 3.90
N THR A 9 -11.48 7.10 3.56
CA THR A 9 -11.01 7.04 2.17
C THR A 9 -11.97 6.19 1.33
N GLN A 10 -11.88 6.32 0.01
CA GLN A 10 -12.64 5.50 -0.92
C GLN A 10 -12.04 4.10 -1.10
N ILE A 11 -10.83 3.88 -0.58
CA ILE A 11 -10.14 2.61 -0.73
C ILE A 11 -10.61 1.67 0.37
N PRO A 12 -11.18 0.49 0.04
CA PRO A 12 -11.50 -0.50 1.05
C PRO A 12 -10.21 -1.04 1.70
N ASN A 13 -10.31 -1.51 2.92
CA ASN A 13 -9.18 -2.15 3.58
C ASN A 13 -9.67 -3.14 4.61
N THR A 14 -8.89 -4.20 4.84
CA THR A 14 -9.23 -5.28 5.77
C THR A 14 -8.15 -5.49 6.82
N ALA A 15 -7.06 -4.73 6.78
CA ALA A 15 -5.95 -4.87 7.70
C ALA A 15 -5.25 -3.52 7.89
N SER A 16 -4.11 -3.52 8.54
CA SER A 16 -3.32 -2.30 8.76
C SER A 16 -2.92 -1.65 7.45
N VAL A 17 -2.92 -0.34 7.42
CA VAL A 17 -2.52 0.45 6.26
C VAL A 17 -1.37 1.37 6.65
N GLU A 18 -0.63 1.84 5.66
CA GLU A 18 0.43 2.83 5.83
C GLU A 18 0.20 3.95 4.83
N VAL A 19 0.33 5.19 5.28
CA VAL A 19 0.28 6.37 4.43
C VAL A 19 1.57 7.15 4.62
N TYR A 20 2.22 7.53 3.53
CA TYR A 20 3.51 8.19 3.54
C TYR A 20 3.51 9.34 2.55
N LYS A 21 3.99 10.51 2.98
CA LYS A 21 4.10 11.68 2.11
C LYS A 21 5.45 11.64 1.39
N LEU A 22 5.43 11.61 0.06
CA LEU A 22 6.62 11.61 -0.76
C LEU A 22 7.24 13.00 -0.82
N ARG A 23 8.52 13.05 -1.22
CA ARG A 23 9.26 14.32 -1.28
C ARG A 23 8.68 15.30 -2.29
N ASP A 24 8.02 14.79 -3.35
CA ASP A 24 7.37 15.65 -4.35
C ASP A 24 5.97 16.12 -3.92
N GLY A 25 5.54 15.77 -2.73
CA GLY A 25 4.24 16.16 -2.19
C GLY A 25 3.11 15.18 -2.41
N LYS A 26 3.30 14.14 -3.21
CA LYS A 26 2.28 13.09 -3.37
C LYS A 26 2.15 12.28 -2.09
N TRP A 27 0.97 11.74 -1.86
CA TRP A 27 0.71 10.79 -0.78
C TRP A 27 0.70 9.38 -1.34
N ALA A 28 1.33 8.47 -0.63
CA ALA A 28 1.33 7.05 -0.96
C ALA A 28 0.54 6.29 0.10
N PHE A 29 -0.33 5.39 -0.34
CA PHE A 29 -1.14 4.54 0.53
C PHE A 29 -0.85 3.09 0.16
N ILE A 30 -0.59 2.26 1.16
CA ILE A 30 -0.42 0.82 0.95
C ILE A 30 -1.31 0.06 1.93
N GLY A 31 -2.03 -0.94 1.44
CA GLY A 31 -2.92 -1.75 2.26
C GLY A 31 -3.61 -2.82 1.46
N ASN A 32 -4.44 -3.58 2.16
CA ASN A 32 -5.27 -4.62 1.56
C ASN A 32 -6.55 -3.97 1.06
N ASP A 33 -6.60 -3.60 -0.21
CA ASP A 33 -7.67 -2.83 -0.84
C ASP A 33 -8.83 -3.72 -1.30
N ILE A 34 -9.28 -4.59 -0.43
CA ILE A 34 -10.38 -5.53 -0.67
C ILE A 34 -11.33 -5.50 0.53
N ASP A 35 -12.53 -6.03 0.34
CA ASP A 35 -13.57 -6.04 1.36
C ASP A 35 -13.47 -7.22 2.32
N ASP A 36 -12.70 -8.24 1.98
CA ASP A 36 -12.61 -9.48 2.74
C ASP A 36 -11.26 -10.14 2.53
N GLY A 37 -10.59 -10.53 3.62
CA GLY A 37 -9.34 -11.27 3.58
C GLY A 37 -8.10 -10.41 3.38
N ARG A 38 -6.97 -11.05 3.12
CA ARG A 38 -5.66 -10.42 2.98
C ARG A 38 -4.88 -10.96 1.78
N TYR A 39 -5.58 -11.38 0.73
CA TYR A 39 -4.96 -12.01 -0.43
C TYR A 39 -4.49 -11.01 -1.50
N GLN A 40 -4.61 -9.72 -1.21
CA GLN A 40 -4.18 -8.67 -2.12
C GLN A 40 -3.61 -7.50 -1.31
N ILE A 41 -2.49 -6.93 -1.77
CA ILE A 41 -1.93 -5.73 -1.19
C ILE A 41 -1.53 -4.80 -2.34
N SER A 42 -1.93 -3.53 -2.24
CA SER A 42 -1.81 -2.57 -3.33
C SER A 42 -1.23 -1.26 -2.85
N LEU A 43 -0.59 -0.56 -3.77
CA LEU A 43 -0.02 0.77 -3.57
C LEU A 43 -0.79 1.78 -4.42
N TYR A 44 -1.20 2.88 -3.79
CA TYR A 44 -1.91 3.97 -4.45
C TYR A 44 -1.15 5.27 -4.25
N LEU A 45 -1.20 6.16 -5.23
CA LEU A 45 -0.66 7.51 -5.09
C LEU A 45 -1.76 8.56 -5.31
N SER A 46 -1.66 9.64 -4.55
CA SER A 46 -2.56 10.78 -4.65
C SER A 46 -1.75 12.07 -4.78
N ASP A 47 -2.18 12.98 -5.63
CA ASP A 47 -1.58 14.31 -5.77
C ASP A 47 -2.49 15.43 -5.23
N ASP A 48 -3.57 15.06 -4.54
CA ASP A 48 -4.54 15.99 -3.97
C ASP A 48 -4.82 15.70 -2.50
N GLU A 49 -3.82 15.24 -1.80
CA GLU A 49 -3.85 14.96 -0.35
C GLU A 49 -4.89 13.90 0.04
N GLY A 50 -5.02 12.87 -0.81
CA GLY A 50 -5.89 11.75 -0.52
C GLY A 50 -7.35 11.94 -0.91
N LYS A 51 -7.69 13.04 -1.56
CA LYS A 51 -9.06 13.24 -2.04
C LYS A 51 -9.39 12.27 -3.17
N THR A 52 -8.42 12.03 -4.06
CA THR A 52 -8.52 11.02 -5.10
C THR A 52 -7.20 10.25 -5.19
N TRP A 53 -7.26 9.02 -5.68
CA TRP A 53 -6.10 8.14 -5.82
C TRP A 53 -5.95 7.77 -7.28
N LYS A 54 -5.07 8.48 -7.99
CA LYS A 54 -4.96 8.43 -9.45
C LYS A 54 -4.04 7.33 -9.96
N TRP A 55 -3.05 6.94 -9.16
CA TRP A 55 -2.08 5.91 -9.54
C TRP A 55 -2.28 4.69 -8.66
N LYS A 56 -2.14 3.51 -9.26
CA LYS A 56 -2.39 2.26 -8.55
C LYS A 56 -1.53 1.14 -9.11
N THR A 57 -0.98 0.32 -8.23
CA THR A 57 -0.34 -0.94 -8.62
C THR A 57 -0.55 -1.98 -7.51
N HIS A 58 -0.67 -3.24 -7.90
CA HIS A 58 -0.72 -4.34 -6.95
C HIS A 58 0.70 -4.82 -6.67
N LEU A 59 1.06 -4.93 -5.38
CA LEU A 59 2.32 -5.56 -4.99
C LEU A 59 2.19 -7.07 -4.98
N GLU A 60 1.06 -7.56 -4.48
CA GLU A 60 0.72 -8.98 -4.49
C GLU A 60 -0.77 -9.11 -4.76
N LYS A 61 -1.14 -10.09 -5.56
CA LYS A 61 -2.53 -10.43 -5.81
C LYS A 61 -2.62 -11.90 -6.15
N VAL A 62 -3.32 -12.66 -5.31
CA VAL A 62 -3.57 -14.08 -5.53
C VAL A 62 -5.05 -14.35 -5.33
N GLU A 63 -5.49 -15.56 -5.61
CA GLU A 63 -6.87 -15.95 -5.34
C GLU A 63 -7.08 -16.09 -3.84
N LYS A 64 -8.31 -15.89 -3.40
CA LYS A 64 -8.69 -16.02 -1.99
C LYS A 64 -8.29 -17.42 -1.48
N GLY A 65 -7.55 -17.44 -0.38
CA GLY A 65 -7.06 -18.68 0.22
C GLY A 65 -5.67 -19.10 -0.24
N GLU A 66 -5.10 -18.44 -1.25
CA GLU A 66 -3.76 -18.78 -1.75
C GLU A 66 -2.63 -18.02 -1.08
N GLY A 67 -2.93 -16.96 -0.34
CA GLY A 67 -1.90 -16.18 0.32
C GLY A 67 -2.48 -15.16 1.27
N SER A 68 -1.62 -14.60 2.11
CA SER A 68 -1.97 -13.55 3.06
C SER A 68 -0.84 -12.53 3.14
N PHE A 69 -1.19 -11.25 3.00
CA PHE A 69 -0.25 -10.14 3.05
C PHE A 69 -0.78 -9.10 4.02
N SER A 70 0.08 -8.55 4.88
CA SER A 70 -0.39 -7.62 5.90
C SER A 70 0.75 -6.82 6.50
N TYR A 71 0.40 -5.87 7.37
CA TYR A 71 1.34 -5.04 8.14
C TYR A 71 2.39 -4.35 7.26
N PRO A 72 1.96 -3.57 6.24
CA PRO A 72 2.90 -2.88 5.39
C PRO A 72 3.60 -1.75 6.12
N SER A 73 4.86 -1.51 5.75
CA SER A 73 5.62 -0.35 6.15
C SER A 73 6.34 0.19 4.92
N MET A 74 6.48 1.51 4.83
CA MET A 74 6.98 2.15 3.61
C MET A 74 7.83 3.35 3.95
N LEU A 75 8.92 3.54 3.19
CA LEU A 75 9.70 4.77 3.22
C LEU A 75 10.24 5.10 1.83
N GLN A 76 10.51 6.36 1.60
CA GLN A 76 11.17 6.81 0.38
C GLN A 76 12.65 7.05 0.68
N ALA A 77 13.53 6.37 -0.07
CA ALA A 77 14.97 6.48 0.10
C ALA A 77 15.52 7.73 -0.61
N SER A 78 16.79 8.00 -0.39
CA SER A 78 17.46 9.16 -0.99
C SER A 78 17.50 9.13 -2.52
N ASP A 79 17.39 7.94 -3.11
CA ASP A 79 17.33 7.75 -4.56
C ASP A 79 15.92 7.97 -5.13
N GLY A 80 14.93 8.30 -4.29
CA GLY A 80 13.55 8.50 -4.70
C GLY A 80 12.70 7.23 -4.75
N MET A 81 13.31 6.07 -4.61
CA MET A 81 12.59 4.79 -4.65
C MET A 81 11.82 4.55 -3.36
N LEU A 82 10.69 3.87 -3.47
CA LEU A 82 9.91 3.43 -2.32
C LEU A 82 10.35 2.03 -1.91
N TYR A 83 10.71 1.89 -0.64
CA TYR A 83 11.05 0.61 -0.03
C TYR A 83 9.90 0.21 0.87
N ILE A 84 9.29 -0.92 0.59
CA ILE A 84 8.07 -1.39 1.22
C ILE A 84 8.32 -2.77 1.79
N THR A 85 7.97 -2.97 3.06
CA THR A 85 8.02 -4.29 3.69
C THR A 85 6.62 -4.70 4.11
N TYR A 86 6.35 -5.99 4.09
CA TYR A 86 5.06 -6.52 4.54
C TYR A 86 5.21 -7.98 4.94
N SER A 87 4.30 -8.43 5.81
CA SER A 87 4.23 -9.85 6.17
C SER A 87 3.70 -10.63 4.99
N TYR A 88 4.32 -11.76 4.70
CA TYR A 88 4.05 -12.58 3.52
C TYR A 88 3.85 -14.02 3.93
N GLN A 89 2.72 -14.60 3.54
CA GLN A 89 2.43 -16.01 3.72
C GLN A 89 1.73 -16.51 2.47
N LYS A 90 2.18 -17.62 1.92
CA LYS A 90 1.60 -18.19 0.71
C LYS A 90 1.61 -19.71 0.80
N ASN A 91 0.47 -20.34 0.45
CA ASN A 91 0.35 -21.80 0.35
C ASN A 91 0.73 -22.54 1.62
N ASP A 92 0.23 -22.11 2.79
CA ASP A 92 0.46 -22.73 4.10
C ASP A 92 1.93 -22.75 4.54
N ARG A 93 2.77 -21.97 3.89
CA ARG A 93 4.16 -21.80 4.30
C ARG A 93 4.27 -20.91 5.51
N LEU A 94 5.39 -21.00 6.22
CA LEU A 94 5.67 -20.12 7.34
C LEU A 94 5.64 -18.67 6.89
N GLU A 95 5.08 -17.81 7.74
CA GLU A 95 5.06 -16.39 7.50
C GLU A 95 6.48 -15.82 7.49
N SER A 96 6.74 -14.92 6.55
CA SER A 96 8.02 -14.25 6.43
C SER A 96 7.79 -12.75 6.12
N ILE A 97 8.87 -11.99 6.15
CA ILE A 97 8.85 -10.59 5.74
C ILE A 97 9.39 -10.51 4.32
N LYS A 98 8.63 -9.88 3.45
CA LYS A 98 9.04 -9.61 2.07
C LYS A 98 9.20 -8.11 1.89
N TYR A 99 10.13 -7.69 1.05
CA TYR A 99 10.25 -6.29 0.69
C TYR A 99 10.12 -6.11 -0.82
N ALA A 100 9.65 -4.92 -1.21
CA ALA A 100 9.55 -4.53 -2.59
C ALA A 100 10.19 -3.15 -2.76
N VAL A 101 10.79 -2.91 -3.91
CA VAL A 101 11.35 -1.61 -4.27
C VAL A 101 10.57 -1.12 -5.48
N VAL A 102 9.94 0.07 -5.35
CA VAL A 102 9.05 0.59 -6.39
C VAL A 102 9.51 1.99 -6.77
N ASP A 103 9.62 2.25 -8.07
CA ASP A 103 9.83 3.60 -8.59
C ASP A 103 8.46 4.27 -8.71
N PRO A 104 8.17 5.30 -7.90
CA PRO A 104 6.85 5.93 -7.93
C PRO A 104 6.53 6.59 -9.29
N ALA A 105 7.53 6.93 -10.09
CA ALA A 105 7.32 7.49 -11.42
C ALA A 105 6.79 6.47 -12.42
N LEU A 106 6.91 5.18 -12.13
CA LEU A 106 6.49 4.10 -13.02
C LEU A 106 5.12 3.51 -12.65
N ILE A 107 4.47 3.98 -11.60
CA ILE A 107 3.15 3.49 -11.20
C ILE A 107 2.11 4.00 -12.19
N PRO A 108 1.32 3.12 -12.82
CA PRO A 108 0.33 3.56 -13.81
C PRO A 108 -0.87 4.22 -13.16
N LYS A 109 -1.54 5.06 -13.93
CA LYS A 109 -2.86 5.53 -13.56
C LYS A 109 -3.86 4.39 -13.70
N GLY A 110 -4.61 4.15 -12.64
CA GLY A 110 -5.57 3.06 -12.60
C GLY A 110 -6.99 3.50 -12.73
#